data_6dcdb010bf5e761a2cbc3ffe38f8b748
#
_entry.id   6dcdb010bf5e761a2cbc3ffe38f8b748
#
_cell.length_a   1.000
_cell.length_b   1.000
_cell.length_c   1.000
_cell.angle_alpha   90.00
_cell.angle_beta   90.00
_cell.angle_gamma   90.00
#
_symmetry.space_group_name_H-M   'P 1'
#
loop_
_entity.id
_entity.type
_entity.pdbx_description
1 polymer ?
#
loop_
_entity_poly.entity_id
_entity_poly.type
_entity_poly.pdbx_seq_one_letter_code
_entity_poly.pdbx_strand_id
1 'polypeptide(L)'
;MTSLCLSFMKYLLIGLLASALLASATMFATQSRQTFSGTITDDECPSADHSGMRMGSTDTACTIACVDDHTVEFVLFDGEQTYLLSDQDKSREFAGKKVAVVGTLDSTTWTIQVNSMVAAN
;
A
#
# COMPACT_ATOMS: atom_id res chain seq x y z
N MET A 1 56.72 -27.79 12.80
CA MET A 1 55.45 -27.61 13.59
C MET A 1 54.79 -26.23 13.36
N THR A 2 55.46 -25.18 13.06
CA THR A 2 54.86 -23.85 12.81
C THR A 2 54.13 -23.71 11.49
N SER A 3 54.51 -24.46 10.44
CA SER A 3 53.89 -24.38 9.11
C SER A 3 52.49 -25.01 9.07
N LEU A 4 52.24 -26.06 9.82
CA LEU A 4 50.89 -26.72 9.87
C LEU A 4 49.87 -25.85 10.60
N CYS A 5 50.27 -25.16 11.65
CA CYS A 5 49.38 -24.26 12.42
C CYS A 5 48.94 -23.05 11.58
N LEU A 6 49.81 -22.48 10.75
CA LEU A 6 49.47 -21.38 9.85
C LEU A 6 48.50 -21.82 8.75
N SER A 7 48.64 -23.02 8.20
CA SER A 7 47.74 -23.55 7.19
C SER A 7 46.34 -23.80 7.76
N PHE A 8 46.23 -24.37 8.97
CA PHE A 8 44.93 -24.59 9.63
C PHE A 8 44.20 -23.27 9.91
N MET A 9 44.92 -22.25 10.33
CA MET A 9 44.34 -20.93 10.64
C MET A 9 43.83 -20.23 9.38
N LYS A 10 44.48 -20.42 8.22
CA LYS A 10 43.99 -19.89 6.92
C LYS A 10 42.68 -20.53 6.48
N TYR A 11 42.52 -21.83 6.64
CA TYR A 11 41.27 -22.55 6.27
C TYR A 11 40.11 -22.25 7.22
N LEU A 12 40.42 -22.01 8.51
CA LEU A 12 39.41 -21.56 9.50
C LEU A 12 38.87 -20.15 9.17
N LEU A 13 39.75 -19.22 8.77
CA LEU A 13 39.35 -17.87 8.38
C LEU A 13 38.57 -17.85 7.07
N ILE A 14 38.93 -18.69 6.10
CA ILE A 14 38.21 -18.81 4.83
C ILE A 14 36.83 -19.43 5.07
N GLY A 15 36.71 -20.42 5.95
CA GLY A 15 35.43 -21.04 6.33
C GLY A 15 34.48 -20.05 7.03
N LEU A 16 34.99 -19.20 7.90
CA LEU A 16 34.21 -18.14 8.59
C LEU A 16 33.72 -17.04 7.62
N LEU A 17 34.54 -16.67 6.63
CA LEU A 17 34.16 -15.69 5.61
C LEU A 17 33.10 -16.24 4.64
N ALA A 18 33.17 -17.54 4.29
CA ALA A 18 32.18 -18.19 3.42
C ALA A 18 30.81 -18.32 4.09
N SER A 19 30.77 -18.55 5.41
CA SER A 19 29.51 -18.64 6.15
C SER A 19 28.82 -17.28 6.36
N ALA A 20 29.56 -16.18 6.36
CA ALA A 20 29.00 -14.82 6.47
C ALA A 20 28.31 -14.35 5.17
N LEU A 21 28.70 -14.87 4.03
CA LEU A 21 28.10 -14.53 2.72
C LEU A 21 26.75 -15.21 2.44
N LEU A 22 26.42 -16.29 3.13
CA LEU A 22 25.16 -17.03 2.97
C LEU A 22 24.01 -16.48 3.82
N ALA A 23 24.26 -15.55 4.74
CA ALA A 23 23.25 -14.99 5.63
C ALA A 23 22.50 -13.76 5.03
N SER A 24 22.85 -13.33 3.83
CA SER A 24 22.19 -12.19 3.15
C SER A 24 21.06 -12.63 2.21
N ALA A 25 20.33 -13.70 2.55
CA ALA A 25 19.05 -13.95 1.92
C ALA A 25 18.07 -12.86 2.41
N THR A 26 18.04 -11.73 1.71
CA THR A 26 16.99 -10.73 1.86
C THR A 26 15.66 -11.43 1.63
N MET A 27 14.91 -11.63 2.71
CA MET A 27 13.51 -12.04 2.62
C MET A 27 12.78 -10.89 1.92
N PHE A 28 12.63 -10.97 0.62
CA PHE A 28 11.62 -10.22 -0.08
C PHE A 28 10.30 -10.76 0.43
N ALA A 29 9.70 -10.05 1.39
CA ALA A 29 8.35 -10.32 1.81
C ALA A 29 7.47 -10.12 0.57
N THR A 30 7.01 -11.22 -0.02
CA THR A 30 6.03 -11.17 -1.11
C THR A 30 4.76 -10.60 -0.50
N GLN A 31 4.48 -9.33 -0.78
CA GLN A 31 3.25 -8.69 -0.35
C GLN A 31 2.09 -9.43 -0.99
N SER A 32 1.28 -10.08 -0.16
CA SER A 32 0.16 -10.88 -0.63
C SER A 32 -0.98 -9.97 -1.11
N ARG A 33 -1.63 -10.39 -2.20
CA ARG A 33 -2.85 -9.75 -2.67
C ARG A 33 -3.96 -9.96 -1.66
N GLN A 34 -4.68 -8.88 -1.32
CA GLN A 34 -5.75 -8.85 -0.33
C GLN A 34 -7.00 -8.18 -0.91
N THR A 35 -8.13 -8.35 -0.22
CA THR A 35 -9.36 -7.62 -0.51
C THR A 35 -9.58 -6.58 0.59
N PHE A 36 -9.72 -5.33 0.19
CA PHE A 36 -10.04 -4.20 1.04
C PHE A 36 -11.48 -3.77 0.75
N SER A 37 -12.28 -3.60 1.77
CA SER A 37 -13.66 -3.12 1.64
C SER A 37 -13.80 -1.76 2.29
N GLY A 38 -14.46 -0.83 1.63
CA GLY A 38 -14.63 0.51 2.15
C GLY A 38 -15.38 1.43 1.21
N THR A 39 -15.34 2.72 1.50
CA THR A 39 -15.95 3.77 0.69
C THR A 39 -14.88 4.56 -0.04
N ILE A 40 -15.09 4.81 -1.33
CA ILE A 40 -14.22 5.73 -2.09
C ILE A 40 -14.58 7.15 -1.69
N THR A 41 -13.62 7.87 -1.19
CA THR A 41 -13.69 9.29 -0.83
C THR A 41 -12.47 10.05 -1.35
N ASP A 42 -12.24 11.24 -0.88
CA ASP A 42 -11.07 12.07 -1.21
C ASP A 42 -10.22 12.28 0.06
N ASP A 43 -8.96 12.65 -0.11
CA ASP A 43 -8.04 12.82 1.02
C ASP A 43 -8.22 14.15 1.77
N GLU A 44 -9.07 15.06 1.30
CA GLU A 44 -9.56 16.21 2.06
C GLU A 44 -10.66 15.78 3.07
N CYS A 45 -11.49 14.80 2.72
CA CYS A 45 -12.51 14.19 3.56
C CYS A 45 -12.25 12.68 3.76
N PRO A 46 -11.12 12.30 4.38
CA PRO A 46 -10.62 10.93 4.37
C PRO A 46 -11.50 9.92 5.13
N SER A 47 -12.39 10.39 6.00
CA SER A 47 -13.38 9.57 6.70
C SER A 47 -14.73 9.46 5.97
N ALA A 48 -14.82 9.91 4.73
CA ALA A 48 -16.05 10.00 3.94
C ALA A 48 -17.17 10.84 4.58
N ASP A 49 -16.81 11.75 5.49
CA ASP A 49 -17.74 12.69 6.12
C ASP A 49 -17.63 14.07 5.45
N HIS A 50 -18.58 14.39 4.60
CA HIS A 50 -18.67 15.67 3.88
C HIS A 50 -19.55 16.72 4.58
N SER A 51 -19.92 16.50 5.85
CA SER A 51 -20.81 17.43 6.59
C SER A 51 -20.18 18.81 6.84
N GLY A 52 -18.86 18.85 7.00
CA GLY A 52 -18.10 20.09 7.25
C GLY A 52 -17.79 20.92 5.99
N MET A 53 -17.73 20.28 4.83
CA MET A 53 -17.46 20.95 3.55
C MET A 53 -18.20 20.22 2.42
N ARG A 54 -19.37 20.76 2.05
CA ARG A 54 -20.22 20.14 1.04
C ARG A 54 -20.09 20.86 -0.30
N MET A 55 -19.34 20.23 -1.21
CA MET A 55 -19.10 20.76 -2.56
C MET A 55 -20.09 20.23 -3.61
N GLY A 56 -20.99 19.32 -3.23
CA GLY A 56 -22.01 18.75 -4.11
C GLY A 56 -23.23 18.28 -3.35
N SER A 57 -24.29 17.93 -4.07
CA SER A 57 -25.57 17.50 -3.50
C SER A 57 -25.57 16.05 -2.99
N THR A 58 -24.60 15.26 -3.42
CA THR A 58 -24.41 13.85 -3.03
C THR A 58 -22.96 13.60 -2.66
N ASP A 59 -22.67 12.50 -1.95
CA ASP A 59 -21.29 12.11 -1.62
C ASP A 59 -20.45 11.90 -2.89
N THR A 60 -21.02 11.31 -3.92
CA THR A 60 -20.36 11.17 -5.23
C THR A 60 -19.98 12.54 -5.83
N ALA A 61 -20.93 13.47 -5.89
CA ALA A 61 -20.69 14.79 -6.44
C ALA A 61 -19.68 15.58 -5.59
N CYS A 62 -19.76 15.45 -4.27
CA CYS A 62 -18.84 16.11 -3.35
C CYS A 62 -17.41 15.59 -3.51
N THR A 63 -17.23 14.26 -3.50
CA THR A 63 -15.92 13.61 -3.68
C THR A 63 -15.27 14.00 -5.02
N ILE A 64 -16.04 13.97 -6.12
CA ILE A 64 -15.53 14.34 -7.44
C ILE A 64 -15.13 15.82 -7.46
N ALA A 65 -15.95 16.72 -6.93
CA ALA A 65 -15.64 18.15 -6.89
C ALA A 65 -14.39 18.44 -6.05
N CYS A 66 -14.21 17.77 -4.91
CA CYS A 66 -12.99 17.91 -4.12
C CYS A 66 -11.74 17.52 -4.92
N VAL A 67 -11.76 16.40 -5.61
CA VAL A 67 -10.62 15.94 -6.42
C VAL A 67 -10.33 16.92 -7.57
N ASP A 68 -11.36 17.41 -8.25
CA ASP A 68 -11.19 18.31 -9.39
C ASP A 68 -10.74 19.73 -8.99
N ASP A 69 -11.28 20.26 -7.89
CA ASP A 69 -11.07 21.65 -7.51
C ASP A 69 -9.89 21.87 -6.54
N HIS A 70 -9.56 20.87 -5.74
CA HIS A 70 -8.50 20.96 -4.71
C HIS A 70 -7.22 20.21 -5.06
N THR A 71 -7.15 19.52 -6.19
CA THR A 71 -5.97 18.72 -6.60
C THR A 71 -5.61 17.65 -5.57
N VAL A 72 -6.63 17.02 -4.99
CA VAL A 72 -6.52 15.93 -4.04
C VAL A 72 -6.78 14.59 -4.74
N GLU A 73 -6.54 13.47 -4.06
CA GLU A 73 -6.62 12.15 -4.65
C GLU A 73 -7.79 11.33 -4.09
N PHE A 74 -8.26 10.36 -4.87
CA PHE A 74 -9.22 9.38 -4.37
C PHE A 74 -8.53 8.41 -3.43
N VAL A 75 -9.19 8.14 -2.31
CA VAL A 75 -8.75 7.23 -1.26
C VAL A 75 -9.85 6.24 -0.91
N LEU A 76 -9.49 5.11 -0.32
CA LEU A 76 -10.41 4.14 0.28
C LEU A 76 -10.43 4.34 1.79
N PHE A 77 -11.61 4.57 2.37
CA PHE A 77 -11.83 4.56 3.81
C PHE A 77 -12.54 3.26 4.22
N ASP A 78 -11.88 2.44 5.04
CA ASP A 78 -12.42 1.13 5.47
C ASP A 78 -13.27 1.19 6.75
N GLY A 79 -13.42 2.38 7.33
CA GLY A 79 -14.10 2.63 8.60
C GLY A 79 -13.14 2.99 9.73
N GLU A 80 -11.84 2.72 9.57
CA GLU A 80 -10.79 3.02 10.54
C GLU A 80 -9.58 3.70 9.89
N GLN A 81 -9.14 3.16 8.75
CA GLN A 81 -7.96 3.61 8.03
C GLN A 81 -8.31 4.14 6.64
N THR A 82 -7.45 5.00 6.15
CA THR A 82 -7.53 5.56 4.80
C THR A 82 -6.32 5.14 3.99
N TYR A 83 -6.57 4.68 2.77
CA TYR A 83 -5.54 4.17 1.85
C TYR A 83 -5.58 4.94 0.55
N LEU A 84 -4.44 5.41 0.08
CA LEU A 84 -4.31 5.92 -1.28
C LEU A 84 -4.54 4.78 -2.28
N LEU A 85 -5.15 5.09 -3.41
CA LEU A 85 -5.42 4.11 -4.48
C LEU A 85 -4.53 4.39 -5.69
N SER A 86 -3.85 3.38 -6.20
CA SER A 86 -2.97 3.55 -7.37
C SER A 86 -3.72 3.82 -8.66
N ASP A 87 -4.98 3.41 -8.76
CA ASP A 87 -5.84 3.59 -9.94
C ASP A 87 -6.88 4.68 -9.67
N GLN A 88 -6.49 5.92 -9.93
CA GLN A 88 -7.33 7.10 -9.71
C GLN A 88 -8.50 7.19 -10.71
N ASP A 89 -8.31 6.75 -11.94
CA ASP A 89 -9.36 6.76 -12.96
C ASP A 89 -10.46 5.76 -12.59
N LYS A 90 -10.09 4.57 -12.18
CA LYS A 90 -11.06 3.57 -11.70
C LYS A 90 -11.77 4.03 -10.43
N SER A 91 -11.04 4.66 -9.52
CA SER A 91 -11.61 5.19 -8.27
C SER A 91 -12.68 6.24 -8.53
N ARG A 92 -12.50 7.09 -9.53
CA ARG A 92 -13.50 8.09 -9.94
C ARG A 92 -14.86 7.49 -10.30
N GLU A 93 -14.88 6.32 -10.94
CA GLU A 93 -16.14 5.62 -11.30
C GLU A 93 -16.95 5.21 -10.07
N PHE A 94 -16.28 5.03 -8.95
CA PHE A 94 -16.87 4.61 -7.68
C PHE A 94 -16.88 5.68 -6.60
N ALA A 95 -16.62 6.95 -6.95
CA ALA A 95 -16.61 8.05 -5.99
C ALA A 95 -17.88 8.09 -5.13
N GLY A 96 -17.72 8.17 -3.81
CA GLY A 96 -18.81 8.17 -2.85
C GLY A 96 -19.53 6.83 -2.64
N LYS A 97 -19.01 5.74 -3.20
CA LYS A 97 -19.65 4.40 -3.16
C LYS A 97 -18.83 3.42 -2.35
N LYS A 98 -19.52 2.42 -1.80
CA LYS A 98 -18.87 1.25 -1.19
C LYS A 98 -18.33 0.31 -2.27
N VAL A 99 -17.12 -0.17 -2.07
CA VAL A 99 -16.40 -1.05 -3.00
C VAL A 99 -15.67 -2.17 -2.28
N ALA A 100 -15.35 -3.21 -3.04
CA ALA A 100 -14.31 -4.19 -2.72
C ALA A 100 -13.15 -3.99 -3.70
N VAL A 101 -11.96 -3.70 -3.17
CA VAL A 101 -10.73 -3.49 -3.91
C VAL A 101 -9.81 -4.68 -3.68
N VAL A 102 -9.45 -5.39 -4.74
CA VAL A 102 -8.40 -6.41 -4.69
C VAL A 102 -7.07 -5.76 -5.07
N GLY A 103 -6.09 -5.88 -4.22
CA GLY A 103 -4.79 -5.25 -4.44
C GLY A 103 -3.73 -5.67 -3.43
N THR A 104 -2.59 -5.02 -3.52
CA THR A 104 -1.45 -5.21 -2.62
C THR A 104 -1.19 -3.92 -1.87
N LEU A 105 -1.10 -3.99 -0.54
CA LEU A 105 -0.81 -2.82 0.28
C LEU A 105 0.70 -2.54 0.34
N ASP A 106 1.09 -1.36 -0.08
CA ASP A 106 2.38 -0.79 0.30
C ASP A 106 2.22 -0.09 1.66
N SER A 107 2.71 -0.71 2.71
CA SER A 107 2.62 -0.19 4.08
C SER A 107 3.54 1.00 4.35
N THR A 108 4.49 1.30 3.48
CA THR A 108 5.38 2.46 3.60
C THR A 108 4.66 3.75 3.20
N THR A 109 3.85 3.67 2.15
CA THR A 109 3.12 4.81 1.57
C THR A 109 1.62 4.75 1.87
N TRP A 110 1.13 3.68 2.51
CA TRP A 110 -0.29 3.40 2.72
C TRP A 110 -1.10 3.41 1.41
N THR A 111 -0.49 2.88 0.36
CA THR A 111 -1.08 2.83 -0.97
C THR A 111 -1.50 1.39 -1.31
N ILE A 112 -2.74 1.21 -1.73
CA ILE A 112 -3.19 -0.03 -2.33
C ILE A 112 -2.86 0.00 -3.83
N GLN A 113 -1.98 -0.92 -4.26
CA GLN A 113 -1.77 -1.19 -5.68
C GLN A 113 -2.98 -1.96 -6.20
N VAL A 114 -3.86 -1.27 -6.90
CA VAL A 114 -5.17 -1.80 -7.31
C VAL A 114 -5.01 -2.80 -8.45
N ASN A 115 -5.54 -4.02 -8.27
CA ASN A 115 -5.67 -5.01 -9.34
C ASN A 115 -7.09 -5.01 -9.93
N SER A 116 -8.10 -4.89 -9.08
CA SER A 116 -9.50 -4.76 -9.49
C SER A 116 -10.32 -4.04 -8.44
N MET A 117 -11.42 -3.43 -8.86
CA MET A 117 -12.36 -2.74 -7.98
C MET A 117 -13.77 -3.01 -8.48
N VAL A 118 -14.66 -3.38 -7.58
CA VAL A 118 -16.08 -3.65 -7.87
C VAL A 118 -16.96 -3.01 -6.81
N ALA A 119 -18.20 -2.67 -7.17
CA ALA A 119 -19.16 -2.19 -6.20
C ALA A 119 -19.43 -3.27 -5.14
N ALA A 120 -19.45 -2.88 -3.86
CA ALA A 120 -19.92 -3.73 -2.76
C ALA A 120 -21.38 -3.43 -2.46
N ASN A 121 -22.17 -4.50 -2.27
CA ASN A 121 -23.58 -4.40 -1.89
C ASN A 121 -23.73 -4.21 -0.37
#